data_b49b427ce676f263f51ee6628e778798
#
_entry.id   b49b427ce676f263f51ee6628e778798
#
_cell.length_a   1.000
_cell.length_b   1.000
_cell.length_c   1.000
_cell.angle_alpha   90.00
_cell.angle_beta   90.00
_cell.angle_gamma   90.00
#
_symmetry.space_group_name_H-M   'P 1'
#
loop_
_entity.id
_entity.type
_entity.pdbx_description
1 polymer ?
#
loop_
_entity_poly.entity_id
_entity_poly.type
_entity_poly.pdbx_seq_one_letter_code
_entity_poly.pdbx_strand_id
1 'polypeptide(L)'
;GKMILVDVNSAEISHFDSVFGDLTNWEQVRSKVFCKLINRTGNLKHLQMIPNTRYLDLAVVYSLEFHIRNYIYRIEITNQMMNQMKISLETLHKQALTNMKAKFPYKVETLENLMLNLTGFDQEHIPGGNYINLPVYAMQNRLETDGASVLLDSEPFKNLSDQLGTNLIVFPSSIYEVMAL
;
A
#
# COMPACT_ATOMS: atom_id res chain seq x y z
N GLY A 1 -2.16 14.69 -15.50
CA GLY A 1 -2.96 13.66 -16.16
C GLY A 1 -3.11 12.48 -15.22
N LYS A 2 -4.23 11.77 -15.29
CA LYS A 2 -4.50 10.59 -14.44
C LYS A 2 -3.51 9.48 -14.80
N MET A 3 -2.80 8.92 -13.84
CA MET A 3 -1.95 7.76 -14.05
C MET A 3 -2.80 6.50 -14.17
N ILE A 4 -2.41 5.59 -15.08
CA ILE A 4 -3.11 4.33 -15.32
C ILE A 4 -2.25 3.21 -14.75
N LEU A 5 -2.82 2.44 -13.81
CA LEU A 5 -2.17 1.27 -13.24
C LEU A 5 -2.32 0.08 -14.19
N VAL A 6 -1.23 -0.61 -14.48
CA VAL A 6 -1.16 -1.81 -15.31
C VAL A 6 -0.46 -2.91 -14.52
N ASP A 7 -1.20 -3.94 -14.13
CA ASP A 7 -0.61 -5.15 -13.55
C ASP A 7 -0.09 -6.04 -14.69
N VAL A 8 1.21 -6.33 -14.66
CA VAL A 8 1.89 -7.17 -15.66
C VAL A 8 2.06 -8.58 -15.10
N ASN A 9 1.57 -9.57 -15.83
CA ASN A 9 1.77 -10.96 -15.46
C ASN A 9 3.24 -11.35 -15.70
N SER A 10 3.85 -12.06 -14.76
CA SER A 10 5.23 -12.54 -14.86
C SER A 10 5.52 -13.40 -16.10
N ALA A 11 4.50 -14.05 -16.68
CA ALA A 11 4.63 -14.80 -17.94
C ALA A 11 4.79 -13.90 -19.18
N GLU A 12 4.42 -12.63 -19.11
CA GLU A 12 4.49 -11.68 -20.24
C GLU A 12 5.81 -10.89 -20.24
N ILE A 13 6.63 -11.02 -19.19
CA ILE A 13 7.84 -10.22 -18.96
C ILE A 13 8.86 -10.38 -20.08
N SER A 14 8.98 -11.56 -20.72
CA SER A 14 9.95 -11.81 -21.81
C SER A 14 9.76 -10.87 -23.02
N HIS A 15 8.60 -10.25 -23.16
CA HIS A 15 8.32 -9.27 -24.23
C HIS A 15 8.70 -7.84 -23.83
N PHE A 16 9.01 -7.59 -22.54
CA PHE A 16 9.23 -6.27 -21.98
C PHE A 16 10.65 -6.03 -21.46
N ASP A 17 11.58 -6.97 -21.64
CA ASP A 17 12.96 -6.85 -21.15
C ASP A 17 13.65 -5.56 -21.58
N SER A 18 13.37 -5.09 -22.80
CA SER A 18 13.90 -3.83 -23.32
C SER A 18 13.33 -2.59 -22.59
N VAL A 19 12.18 -2.73 -21.93
CA VAL A 19 11.48 -1.62 -21.25
C VAL A 19 11.82 -1.56 -19.78
N PHE A 20 11.89 -2.72 -19.10
CA PHE A 20 12.05 -2.82 -17.65
C PHE A 20 13.49 -3.14 -17.21
N GLY A 21 14.34 -3.61 -18.15
CA GLY A 21 15.69 -4.07 -17.87
C GLY A 21 15.70 -5.43 -17.14
N ASP A 22 16.86 -5.79 -16.57
CA ASP A 22 17.00 -7.06 -15.84
C ASP A 22 16.29 -7.01 -14.49
N LEU A 23 15.09 -7.59 -14.44
CA LEU A 23 14.24 -7.65 -13.24
C LEU A 23 14.82 -8.54 -12.13
N THR A 24 15.86 -9.31 -12.42
CA THR A 24 16.54 -10.19 -11.44
C THR A 24 17.79 -9.54 -10.86
N ASN A 25 18.22 -8.41 -11.37
CA ASN A 25 19.34 -7.65 -10.84
C ASN A 25 18.87 -6.78 -9.66
N TRP A 26 19.14 -7.25 -8.42
CA TRP A 26 18.73 -6.57 -7.20
C TRP A 26 19.13 -5.11 -7.13
N GLU A 27 20.37 -4.77 -7.47
CA GLU A 27 20.86 -3.37 -7.40
C GLU A 27 20.11 -2.42 -8.32
N GLN A 28 19.60 -2.93 -9.46
CA GLN A 28 18.83 -2.13 -10.41
C GLN A 28 17.36 -1.97 -9.97
N VAL A 29 16.78 -2.99 -9.32
CA VAL A 29 15.35 -3.01 -9.03
C VAL A 29 15.01 -2.68 -7.58
N ARG A 30 15.94 -2.72 -6.63
CA ARG A 30 15.66 -2.53 -5.19
C ARG A 30 14.91 -1.23 -4.87
N SER A 31 15.21 -0.15 -5.58
CA SER A 31 14.53 1.14 -5.39
C SER A 31 13.09 1.16 -5.93
N LYS A 32 12.68 0.12 -6.66
CA LYS A 32 11.36 -0.04 -7.26
C LYS A 32 10.48 -1.03 -6.51
N VAL A 33 11.03 -1.68 -5.48
CA VAL A 33 10.28 -2.62 -4.66
C VAL A 33 9.22 -1.88 -3.88
N PHE A 34 8.02 -2.41 -3.93
CA PHE A 34 6.81 -1.92 -3.32
C PHE A 34 6.10 -3.08 -2.61
N CYS A 35 5.29 -2.84 -1.61
CA CYS A 35 4.48 -3.87 -0.99
C CYS A 35 3.04 -3.42 -0.75
N LYS A 36 2.14 -4.39 -0.71
CA LYS A 36 0.73 -4.19 -0.39
C LYS A 36 0.22 -5.30 0.53
N LEU A 37 -0.93 -5.03 1.16
CA LEU A 37 -1.66 -6.00 1.96
C LEU A 37 -2.74 -6.69 1.13
N ILE A 38 -2.83 -8.00 1.26
CA ILE A 38 -3.93 -8.79 0.68
C ILE A 38 -4.53 -9.72 1.73
N ASN A 39 -5.77 -10.14 1.52
CA ASN A 39 -6.41 -11.15 2.36
C ASN A 39 -5.66 -12.48 2.24
N ARG A 40 -5.19 -13.01 3.37
CA ARG A 40 -4.39 -14.24 3.38
C ARG A 40 -5.24 -15.46 3.05
N THR A 41 -6.39 -15.60 3.66
CA THR A 41 -7.23 -16.79 3.53
C THR A 41 -7.74 -16.99 2.11
N GLY A 42 -8.16 -15.90 1.45
CA GLY A 42 -8.63 -15.93 0.07
C GLY A 42 -7.55 -16.16 -0.98
N ASN A 43 -6.26 -16.06 -0.60
CA ASN A 43 -5.14 -16.10 -1.55
C ASN A 43 -4.11 -17.21 -1.27
N LEU A 44 -4.46 -18.24 -0.50
CA LEU A 44 -3.50 -19.27 -0.05
C LEU A 44 -2.72 -19.94 -1.19
N LYS A 45 -3.39 -20.26 -2.31
CA LYS A 45 -2.73 -20.90 -3.47
C LYS A 45 -1.74 -19.93 -4.13
N HIS A 46 -2.13 -18.68 -4.29
CA HIS A 46 -1.30 -17.63 -4.88
C HIS A 46 -0.06 -17.35 -4.02
N LEU A 47 -0.23 -17.28 -2.71
CA LEU A 47 0.85 -17.04 -1.73
C LEU A 47 1.93 -18.11 -1.71
N GLN A 48 1.67 -19.32 -2.24
CA GLN A 48 2.71 -20.37 -2.40
C GLN A 48 3.70 -20.03 -3.52
N MET A 49 3.30 -19.20 -4.49
CA MET A 49 4.10 -18.87 -5.67
C MET A 49 4.93 -17.60 -5.51
N ILE A 50 4.61 -16.78 -4.52
CA ILE A 50 5.20 -15.46 -4.31
C ILE A 50 5.79 -15.32 -2.90
N PRO A 51 6.86 -14.54 -2.71
CA PRO A 51 7.35 -14.18 -1.39
C PRO A 51 6.27 -13.39 -0.64
N ASN A 52 6.02 -13.76 0.61
CA ASN A 52 5.04 -13.08 1.43
C ASN A 52 5.41 -13.10 2.90
N THR A 53 5.01 -12.07 3.63
CA THR A 53 5.18 -11.96 5.08
C THR A 53 3.80 -11.92 5.72
N ARG A 54 3.59 -12.73 6.76
CA ARG A 54 2.32 -12.72 7.49
C ARG A 54 2.18 -11.43 8.31
N TYR A 55 1.02 -10.80 8.23
CA TYR A 55 0.63 -9.67 9.05
C TYR A 55 -0.80 -9.89 9.57
N LEU A 56 -0.94 -10.34 10.81
CA LEU A 56 -2.22 -10.75 11.42
C LEU A 56 -2.92 -11.82 10.56
N ASP A 57 -4.09 -11.52 10.02
CA ASP A 57 -4.88 -12.34 9.08
C ASP A 57 -4.64 -11.96 7.60
N LEU A 58 -3.76 -10.99 7.37
CA LEU A 58 -3.34 -10.53 6.05
C LEU A 58 -1.99 -11.10 5.65
N ALA A 59 -1.62 -10.88 4.40
CA ALA A 59 -0.30 -11.12 3.87
C ALA A 59 0.25 -9.86 3.19
N VAL A 60 1.51 -9.54 3.49
CA VAL A 60 2.30 -8.55 2.76
C VAL A 60 2.86 -9.23 1.52
N VAL A 61 2.58 -8.72 0.35
CA VAL A 61 3.12 -9.18 -0.94
C VAL A 61 3.90 -8.07 -1.63
N TYR A 62 4.79 -8.44 -2.55
CA TYR A 62 5.79 -7.52 -3.09
C TYR A 62 5.70 -7.43 -4.60
N SER A 63 5.90 -6.22 -5.12
CA SER A 63 5.93 -5.93 -6.55
C SER A 63 7.06 -4.97 -6.88
N LEU A 64 7.49 -4.97 -8.13
CA LEU A 64 8.31 -3.91 -8.72
C LEU A 64 7.37 -2.90 -9.37
N GLU A 65 7.59 -1.61 -9.11
CA GLU A 65 6.79 -0.52 -9.68
C GLU A 65 7.64 0.35 -10.61
N PHE A 66 7.15 0.52 -11.85
CA PHE A 66 7.78 1.31 -12.89
C PHE A 66 6.84 2.41 -13.35
N HIS A 67 7.34 3.62 -13.37
CA HIS A 67 6.63 4.79 -13.89
C HIS A 67 7.13 5.10 -15.30
N ILE A 68 6.32 4.81 -16.31
CA ILE A 68 6.67 5.01 -17.70
C ILE A 68 5.59 5.87 -18.37
N ARG A 69 5.92 7.11 -18.74
CA ARG A 69 4.96 8.11 -19.26
C ARG A 69 3.80 8.31 -18.26
N ASN A 70 2.57 8.01 -18.69
CA ASN A 70 1.35 8.14 -17.86
C ASN A 70 0.88 6.81 -17.26
N TYR A 71 1.74 5.79 -17.25
CA TYR A 71 1.42 4.45 -16.76
C TYR A 71 2.27 4.08 -15.57
N ILE A 72 1.65 3.42 -14.60
CA ILE A 72 2.32 2.72 -13.50
C ILE A 72 2.22 1.23 -13.80
N TYR A 73 3.36 0.60 -14.06
CA TYR A 73 3.43 -0.85 -14.25
C TYR A 73 3.83 -1.50 -12.94
N ARG A 74 3.06 -2.49 -12.51
CA ARG A 74 3.37 -3.32 -11.35
C ARG A 74 3.61 -4.74 -11.77
N ILE A 75 4.79 -5.25 -11.44
CA ILE A 75 5.23 -6.61 -11.73
C ILE A 75 5.36 -7.31 -10.39
N GLU A 76 4.53 -8.33 -10.14
CA GLU A 76 4.57 -9.07 -8.91
C GLU A 76 5.88 -9.87 -8.82
N ILE A 77 6.55 -9.81 -7.66
CA ILE A 77 7.78 -10.55 -7.42
C ILE A 77 7.42 -12.00 -7.12
N THR A 78 7.91 -12.94 -7.93
CA THR A 78 7.75 -14.36 -7.70
C THR A 78 8.88 -14.93 -6.83
N ASN A 79 8.67 -16.13 -6.25
CA ASN A 79 9.73 -16.87 -5.53
C ASN A 79 10.93 -17.13 -6.44
N GLN A 80 10.70 -17.39 -7.72
CA GLN A 80 11.76 -17.59 -8.70
C GLN A 80 12.59 -16.30 -8.88
N MET A 81 11.96 -15.15 -9.06
CA MET A 81 12.66 -13.87 -9.18
C MET A 81 13.48 -13.57 -7.93
N MET A 82 12.91 -13.74 -6.73
CA MET A 82 13.61 -13.50 -5.48
C MET A 82 14.86 -14.40 -5.36
N ASN A 83 14.76 -15.67 -5.75
CA ASN A 83 15.90 -16.60 -5.76
C ASN A 83 16.99 -16.16 -6.76
N GLN A 84 16.60 -15.68 -7.94
CA GLN A 84 17.54 -15.15 -8.94
C GLN A 84 18.22 -13.85 -8.47
N MET A 85 17.50 -12.98 -7.76
CA MET A 85 18.05 -11.80 -7.10
C MET A 85 19.03 -12.16 -5.97
N LYS A 86 19.04 -13.40 -5.49
CA LYS A 86 19.89 -13.92 -4.38
C LYS A 86 19.71 -13.10 -3.08
N ILE A 87 18.49 -12.72 -2.77
CA ILE A 87 18.15 -11.98 -1.55
C ILE A 87 17.25 -12.80 -0.64
N SER A 88 17.26 -12.47 0.65
CA SER A 88 16.32 -13.05 1.62
C SER A 88 14.98 -12.31 1.61
N LEU A 89 13.93 -12.98 2.10
CA LEU A 89 12.62 -12.36 2.32
C LEU A 89 12.72 -11.16 3.28
N GLU A 90 13.57 -11.22 4.29
CA GLU A 90 13.81 -10.14 5.23
C GLU A 90 14.40 -8.90 4.52
N THR A 91 15.38 -9.12 3.63
CA THR A 91 15.97 -8.03 2.82
C THR A 91 14.93 -7.39 1.93
N LEU A 92 14.11 -8.20 1.25
CA LEU A 92 13.02 -7.75 0.39
C LEU A 92 12.00 -6.91 1.19
N HIS A 93 11.55 -7.43 2.34
CA HIS A 93 10.59 -6.77 3.21
C HIS A 93 11.09 -5.42 3.72
N LYS A 94 12.30 -5.39 4.25
CA LYS A 94 12.93 -4.16 4.76
C LYS A 94 13.08 -3.10 3.67
N GLN A 95 13.49 -3.50 2.47
CA GLN A 95 13.60 -2.58 1.33
C GLN A 95 12.24 -2.03 0.90
N ALA A 96 11.20 -2.90 0.85
CA ALA A 96 9.85 -2.48 0.52
C ALA A 96 9.33 -1.41 1.49
N LEU A 97 9.45 -1.64 2.80
CA LEU A 97 9.03 -0.67 3.82
C LEU A 97 9.81 0.65 3.72
N THR A 98 11.12 0.58 3.48
CA THR A 98 11.95 1.78 3.29
C THR A 98 11.49 2.60 2.10
N ASN A 99 11.23 1.94 0.96
CA ASN A 99 10.75 2.60 -0.25
C ASN A 99 9.34 3.18 -0.05
N MET A 100 8.45 2.44 0.61
CA MET A 100 7.09 2.89 0.91
C MET A 100 7.11 4.18 1.73
N LYS A 101 7.86 4.20 2.82
CA LYS A 101 7.99 5.39 3.68
C LYS A 101 8.55 6.60 2.94
N ALA A 102 9.55 6.40 2.08
CA ALA A 102 10.20 7.47 1.33
C ALA A 102 9.33 8.03 0.20
N LYS A 103 8.61 7.16 -0.53
CA LYS A 103 7.87 7.55 -1.74
C LYS A 103 6.42 7.91 -1.47
N PHE A 104 5.81 7.31 -0.45
CA PHE A 104 4.39 7.38 -0.18
C PHE A 104 4.13 7.81 1.26
N PRO A 105 4.43 9.08 1.61
CA PRO A 105 4.14 9.59 2.93
C PRO A 105 2.65 9.40 3.24
N TYR A 106 2.36 9.07 4.48
CA TYR A 106 1.01 8.88 4.94
C TYR A 106 0.22 10.21 4.99
N LYS A 107 -1.10 10.09 4.86
CA LYS A 107 -2.07 11.16 5.08
C LYS A 107 -3.00 10.71 6.20
N VAL A 108 -3.26 11.61 7.14
CA VAL A 108 -4.26 11.43 8.19
C VAL A 108 -5.26 12.56 8.05
N GLU A 109 -6.54 12.25 7.99
CA GLU A 109 -7.60 13.24 7.95
C GLU A 109 -8.81 12.76 8.73
N THR A 110 -9.62 13.68 9.24
CA THR A 110 -10.88 13.31 9.89
C THR A 110 -11.85 12.73 8.87
N LEU A 111 -12.72 11.82 9.30
CA LEU A 111 -13.77 11.25 8.43
C LEU A 111 -14.64 12.35 7.83
N GLU A 112 -14.90 13.41 8.60
CA GLU A 112 -15.64 14.59 8.14
C GLU A 112 -14.96 15.26 6.93
N ASN A 113 -13.67 15.56 7.04
CA ASN A 113 -12.89 16.14 5.93
C ASN A 113 -12.83 15.20 4.71
N LEU A 114 -12.70 13.89 4.94
CA LEU A 114 -12.74 12.92 3.87
C LEU A 114 -14.08 12.97 3.13
N MET A 115 -15.18 12.99 3.85
CA MET A 115 -16.52 13.07 3.27
C MET A 115 -16.75 14.39 2.51
N LEU A 116 -16.33 15.53 3.06
CA LEU A 116 -16.41 16.82 2.38
C LEU A 116 -15.63 16.81 1.05
N ASN A 117 -14.42 16.24 1.07
CA ASN A 117 -13.59 16.15 -0.14
C ASN A 117 -14.21 15.24 -1.22
N LEU A 118 -14.90 14.17 -0.82
CA LEU A 118 -15.55 13.23 -1.74
C LEU A 118 -16.86 13.72 -2.31
N THR A 119 -17.65 14.44 -1.51
CA THR A 119 -19.01 14.86 -1.90
C THR A 119 -19.04 16.27 -2.47
N GLY A 120 -18.06 17.11 -2.15
CA GLY A 120 -18.06 18.53 -2.52
C GLY A 120 -19.16 19.34 -1.82
N PHE A 121 -19.83 18.78 -0.81
CA PHE A 121 -20.82 19.48 -0.01
C PHE A 121 -20.14 20.33 1.07
N ASP A 122 -20.68 21.54 1.33
CA ASP A 122 -20.31 22.32 2.50
C ASP A 122 -20.88 21.67 3.77
N GLN A 123 -20.23 21.90 4.92
CA GLN A 123 -20.63 21.34 6.24
C GLN A 123 -22.12 21.51 6.56
N GLU A 124 -22.74 22.60 6.09
CA GLU A 124 -24.16 22.92 6.31
C GLU A 124 -25.14 22.01 5.57
N HIS A 125 -24.66 21.24 4.57
CA HIS A 125 -25.51 20.43 3.68
C HIS A 125 -25.41 18.93 3.90
N ILE A 126 -24.69 18.48 4.93
CA ILE A 126 -24.64 17.05 5.26
C ILE A 126 -25.98 16.64 5.89
N PRO A 127 -26.79 15.77 5.23
CA PRO A 127 -28.08 15.37 5.78
C PRO A 127 -27.90 14.60 7.09
N GLY A 128 -28.48 15.10 8.19
CA GLY A 128 -28.48 14.40 9.47
C GLY A 128 -27.81 15.08 10.65
N GLY A 129 -27.47 16.34 10.57
CA GLY A 129 -27.06 17.39 11.52
C GLY A 129 -26.69 17.13 12.99
N ASN A 130 -26.72 15.90 13.47
CA ASN A 130 -26.22 15.49 14.77
C ASN A 130 -25.35 14.22 14.58
N TYR A 131 -24.28 14.35 13.80
CA TYR A 131 -23.29 13.28 13.79
C TYR A 131 -22.69 13.21 15.20
N ILE A 132 -22.75 12.02 15.75
CA ILE A 132 -21.98 11.65 16.93
C ILE A 132 -20.56 12.15 16.64
N ASN A 133 -20.07 13.03 17.48
CA ASN A 133 -18.74 13.64 17.37
C ASN A 133 -17.68 12.58 17.70
N LEU A 134 -17.71 11.48 16.96
CA LEU A 134 -16.71 10.41 17.06
C LEU A 134 -15.46 10.90 16.33
N PRO A 135 -14.34 11.00 17.00
CA PRO A 135 -13.07 11.37 16.36
C PRO A 135 -12.57 10.20 15.50
N VAL A 136 -13.22 9.98 14.36
CA VAL A 136 -12.80 8.96 13.39
C VAL A 136 -11.84 9.58 12.39
N TYR A 137 -10.70 8.95 12.23
CA TYR A 137 -9.64 9.38 11.32
C TYR A 137 -9.45 8.34 10.23
N ALA A 138 -9.40 8.80 8.99
CA ALA A 138 -8.96 8.01 7.85
C ALA A 138 -7.44 8.15 7.68
N MET A 139 -6.76 7.02 7.59
CA MET A 139 -5.31 6.95 7.42
C MET A 139 -4.98 6.17 6.16
N GLN A 140 -4.20 6.75 5.29
CA GLN A 140 -3.83 6.17 4.01
C GLN A 140 -2.44 6.66 3.57
N ASN A 141 -1.81 5.94 2.66
CA ASN A 141 -0.68 6.52 1.94
C ASN A 141 -1.19 7.45 0.82
N ARG A 142 -0.34 8.35 0.33
CA ARG A 142 -0.74 9.34 -0.69
C ARG A 142 -0.99 8.77 -2.09
N LEU A 143 -0.82 7.45 -2.29
CA LEU A 143 -1.00 6.85 -3.62
C LEU A 143 -2.45 6.62 -4.03
N GLU A 144 -3.41 6.74 -3.11
CA GLU A 144 -4.83 6.43 -3.35
C GLU A 144 -5.07 4.98 -3.84
N THR A 145 -4.01 4.18 -3.97
CA THR A 145 -4.04 2.76 -4.29
C THR A 145 -3.27 2.01 -3.21
N ASP A 146 -3.84 0.93 -2.71
CA ASP A 146 -3.24 0.13 -1.62
C ASP A 146 -2.91 0.96 -0.35
N GLY A 147 -3.69 2.00 -0.08
CA GLY A 147 -3.49 2.94 1.03
C GLY A 147 -3.52 2.29 2.41
N ALA A 148 -4.23 1.16 2.56
CA ALA A 148 -4.24 0.34 3.76
C ALA A 148 -2.84 -0.20 4.13
N SER A 149 -1.86 -0.15 3.24
CA SER A 149 -0.46 -0.50 3.56
C SER A 149 0.19 0.44 4.59
N VAL A 150 -0.44 1.56 4.94
CA VAL A 150 -0.08 2.40 6.10
C VAL A 150 -0.03 1.59 7.40
N LEU A 151 -0.78 0.48 7.52
CA LEU A 151 -0.71 -0.45 8.66
C LEU A 151 0.70 -1.02 8.90
N LEU A 152 1.55 -1.05 7.88
CA LEU A 152 2.91 -1.56 7.97
C LEU A 152 3.90 -0.56 8.58
N ASP A 153 3.50 0.70 8.79
CA ASP A 153 4.27 1.73 9.47
C ASP A 153 3.57 2.12 10.77
N SER A 154 4.20 1.88 11.91
CA SER A 154 3.65 2.23 13.23
C SER A 154 3.70 3.73 13.55
N GLU A 155 4.53 4.51 12.84
CA GLU A 155 4.76 5.93 13.14
C GLU A 155 3.50 6.80 12.98
N PRO A 156 2.67 6.67 11.92
CA PRO A 156 1.44 7.45 11.79
C PRO A 156 0.48 7.24 12.94
N PHE A 157 0.33 5.98 13.38
CA PHE A 157 -0.58 5.62 14.49
C PHE A 157 -0.06 6.15 15.82
N LYS A 158 1.25 6.04 16.06
CA LYS A 158 1.86 6.59 17.25
C LYS A 158 1.68 8.12 17.31
N ASN A 159 1.95 8.82 16.21
CA ASN A 159 1.80 10.27 16.15
C ASN A 159 0.35 10.70 16.42
N LEU A 160 -0.63 10.00 15.86
CA LEU A 160 -2.04 10.28 16.11
C LEU A 160 -2.42 9.98 17.56
N SER A 161 -1.99 8.86 18.12
CA SER A 161 -2.21 8.49 19.52
C SER A 161 -1.62 9.53 20.50
N ASP A 162 -0.38 9.96 20.23
CA ASP A 162 0.30 10.98 21.03
C ASP A 162 -0.43 12.34 20.94
N GLN A 163 -0.92 12.71 19.77
CA GLN A 163 -1.69 13.94 19.55
C GLN A 163 -3.03 13.94 20.29
N LEU A 164 -3.71 12.79 20.30
CA LEU A 164 -5.02 12.65 20.94
C LEU A 164 -4.90 12.34 22.45
N GLY A 165 -3.73 11.92 22.93
CA GLY A 165 -3.49 11.53 24.31
C GLY A 165 -4.23 10.24 24.72
N THR A 166 -4.53 9.36 23.75
CA THR A 166 -5.31 8.14 23.99
C THR A 166 -4.84 6.99 23.10
N ASN A 167 -5.23 5.77 23.44
CA ASN A 167 -5.06 4.61 22.60
C ASN A 167 -6.00 4.67 21.38
N LEU A 168 -5.57 4.12 20.27
CA LEU A 168 -6.37 4.03 19.06
C LEU A 168 -6.95 2.63 18.89
N ILE A 169 -8.20 2.57 18.45
CA ILE A 169 -8.78 1.37 17.86
C ILE A 169 -8.64 1.50 16.35
N VAL A 170 -7.90 0.58 15.75
CA VAL A 170 -7.61 0.62 14.31
C VAL A 170 -8.30 -0.54 13.62
N PHE A 171 -9.02 -0.25 12.55
CA PHE A 171 -9.67 -1.26 11.74
C PHE A 171 -9.54 -0.95 10.23
N PRO A 172 -9.31 -1.96 9.38
CA PRO A 172 -9.25 -1.77 7.95
C PRO A 172 -10.66 -1.46 7.43
N SER A 173 -10.79 -0.38 6.66
CA SER A 173 -12.03 0.00 5.98
C SER A 173 -12.08 -0.56 4.57
N SER A 174 -10.96 -0.45 3.84
CA SER A 174 -10.82 -0.92 2.48
C SER A 174 -9.35 -1.23 2.16
N ILE A 175 -9.06 -1.57 0.89
CA ILE A 175 -7.66 -1.65 0.42
C ILE A 175 -7.02 -0.26 0.29
N TYR A 176 -7.82 0.81 0.31
CA TYR A 176 -7.35 2.17 0.09
C TYR A 176 -7.02 2.90 1.39
N GLU A 177 -7.63 2.50 2.50
CA GLU A 177 -7.55 3.24 3.75
C GLU A 177 -7.80 2.38 4.98
N VAL A 178 -7.36 2.90 6.11
CA VAL A 178 -7.57 2.36 7.46
C VAL A 178 -8.26 3.41 8.29
N MET A 179 -9.23 3.02 9.10
CA MET A 179 -9.89 3.90 10.05
C MET A 179 -9.28 3.73 11.44
N ALA A 180 -9.17 4.84 12.16
CA ALA A 180 -8.75 4.89 13.57
C ALA A 180 -9.71 5.76 14.38
N LEU A 181 -10.03 5.34 15.60
CA LEU A 181 -10.84 6.08 16.57
C LEU A 181 -10.28 5.92 17.98
#